data_92f12b475c758274fdcf507c44353670
#
_entry.id   92f12b475c758274fdcf507c44353670
#
_cell.length_a   1.000
_cell.length_b   1.000
_cell.length_c   1.000
_cell.angle_alpha   90.00
_cell.angle_beta   90.00
_cell.angle_gamma   90.00
#
_symmetry.space_group_name_H-M   'P 1'
#
loop_
_entity.id
_entity.type
_entity.pdbx_description
1 polymer ?
#
loop_
_entity_poly.entity_id
_entity_poly.type
_entity_poly.pdbx_seq_one_letter_code
_entity_poly.pdbx_strand_id
1 'polypeptide(L)'
;MTYKEFQSLLEKRFDKTRETYSKKMNEYATDLDVFLSFKKGVGFSFHDTPEGVAWEYACKHFESIKTIISKCPGEVPTDELLEEKIGDAINYLIILEGLIKERGDN
;
A
#
# COMPACT_ATOMS: atom_id res chain seq x y z
N MET A 1 -20.15 -7.88 13.72
CA MET A 1 -19.15 -8.85 13.21
C MET A 1 -18.64 -9.70 14.36
N THR A 2 -18.69 -11.01 14.20
CA THR A 2 -18.17 -11.94 15.20
C THR A 2 -16.65 -12.04 15.09
N TYR A 3 -16.01 -12.57 16.14
CA TYR A 3 -14.56 -12.82 16.11
C TYR A 3 -14.16 -13.73 14.97
N LYS A 4 -14.97 -14.76 14.69
CA LYS A 4 -14.73 -15.70 13.60
C LYS A 4 -14.82 -15.03 12.23
N GLU A 5 -15.78 -14.16 12.03
CA GLU A 5 -15.92 -13.38 10.79
C GLU A 5 -14.74 -12.44 10.60
N PHE A 6 -14.30 -11.77 11.66
CA PHE A 6 -13.15 -10.88 11.63
C PHE A 6 -11.87 -11.66 11.32
N GLN A 7 -11.68 -12.83 11.92
CA GLN A 7 -10.53 -13.67 11.64
C GLN A 7 -10.48 -14.10 10.17
N SER A 8 -11.63 -14.42 9.59
CA SER A 8 -11.75 -14.76 8.17
C SER A 8 -11.35 -13.59 7.27
N LEU A 9 -11.78 -12.39 7.61
CA LEU A 9 -11.41 -11.16 6.91
C LEU A 9 -9.89 -10.94 6.98
N LEU A 10 -9.31 -11.12 8.16
CA LEU A 10 -7.88 -10.94 8.40
C LEU A 10 -7.05 -11.90 7.55
N GLU A 11 -7.43 -13.17 7.51
CA GLU A 11 -6.76 -14.19 6.70
C GLU A 11 -6.79 -13.83 5.21
N LYS A 12 -7.95 -13.43 4.70
CA LYS A 12 -8.08 -12.98 3.31
C LYS A 12 -7.19 -11.78 3.02
N ARG A 13 -7.10 -10.85 3.95
CA ARG A 13 -6.26 -9.67 3.79
C ARG A 13 -4.78 -10.04 3.70
N PHE A 14 -4.30 -10.91 4.58
CA PHE A 14 -2.91 -11.36 4.55
C PHE A 14 -2.59 -12.12 3.27
N ASP A 15 -3.48 -13.01 2.84
CA ASP A 15 -3.31 -13.77 1.60
C ASP A 15 -3.22 -12.84 0.38
N LYS A 16 -4.10 -11.85 0.32
CA LYS A 16 -4.11 -10.86 -0.77
C LYS A 16 -2.85 -10.03 -0.79
N THR A 17 -2.35 -9.62 0.37
CA THR A 17 -1.10 -8.86 0.49
C THR A 17 0.08 -9.69 0.01
N ARG A 18 0.19 -10.96 0.41
CA ARG A 18 1.24 -11.86 -0.06
C ARG A 18 1.19 -12.06 -1.56
N GLU A 19 -0.01 -12.29 -2.11
CA GLU A 19 -0.23 -12.47 -3.54
C GLU A 19 0.26 -11.26 -4.34
N THR A 20 -0.09 -10.06 -3.89
CA THR A 20 0.32 -8.82 -4.54
C THR A 20 1.84 -8.70 -4.59
N TYR A 21 2.54 -8.95 -3.48
CA TYR A 21 4.00 -8.87 -3.42
C TYR A 21 4.67 -9.99 -4.20
N SER A 22 4.14 -11.21 -4.16
CA SER A 22 4.66 -12.32 -4.97
C SER A 22 4.61 -12.00 -6.45
N LYS A 23 3.51 -11.43 -6.93
CA LYS A 23 3.36 -11.02 -8.32
C LYS A 23 4.34 -9.92 -8.69
N LYS A 24 4.46 -8.88 -7.84
CA LYS A 24 5.41 -7.78 -8.06
C LYS A 24 6.84 -8.27 -8.07
N MET A 25 7.22 -9.16 -7.17
CA MET A 25 8.56 -9.73 -7.14
C MET A 25 8.89 -10.52 -8.40
N ASN A 26 7.92 -11.24 -8.95
CA ASN A 26 8.10 -11.93 -10.23
C ASN A 26 8.28 -10.95 -11.38
N GLU A 27 7.55 -9.84 -11.39
CA GLU A 27 7.68 -8.78 -12.41
C GLU A 27 9.04 -8.09 -12.34
N TYR A 28 9.58 -7.92 -11.13
CA TYR A 28 10.85 -7.24 -10.87
C TYR A 28 12.02 -8.21 -10.62
N ALA A 29 11.86 -9.49 -10.98
CA ALA A 29 12.89 -10.51 -10.74
C ALA A 29 14.25 -10.20 -11.36
N THR A 30 14.28 -9.34 -12.38
CA THR A 30 15.51 -8.88 -13.04
C THR A 30 16.07 -7.60 -12.41
N ASP A 31 15.30 -6.93 -11.55
CA ASP A 31 15.73 -5.71 -10.88
C ASP A 31 16.32 -6.05 -9.51
N LEU A 32 17.52 -5.55 -9.26
CA LEU A 32 18.22 -5.74 -7.99
C LEU A 32 17.69 -4.82 -6.88
N ASP A 33 16.83 -3.88 -7.24
CA ASP A 33 16.31 -2.88 -6.32
C ASP A 33 14.80 -2.74 -6.48
N VAL A 34 14.05 -3.25 -5.51
CA VAL A 34 12.57 -3.18 -5.51
C VAL A 34 12.04 -1.75 -5.33
N PHE A 35 12.89 -0.83 -4.87
CA PHE A 35 12.52 0.57 -4.63
C PHE A 35 12.99 1.53 -5.72
N LEU A 36 13.48 1.00 -6.83
CA LEU A 36 14.06 1.81 -7.91
C LEU A 36 13.10 2.90 -8.41
N SER A 37 11.81 2.59 -8.55
CA SER A 37 10.82 3.56 -9.02
C SER A 37 10.68 4.75 -8.07
N PHE A 38 10.77 4.52 -6.77
CA PHE A 38 10.71 5.60 -5.77
C PHE A 38 11.98 6.44 -5.76
N LYS A 39 13.12 5.81 -5.96
CA LYS A 39 14.42 6.51 -6.08
C LYS A 39 14.45 7.40 -7.32
N LYS A 40 13.95 6.91 -8.45
CA LYS A 40 13.81 7.69 -9.68
C LYS A 40 12.77 8.82 -9.50
N GLY A 41 11.72 8.57 -8.72
CA GLY A 41 10.66 9.54 -8.45
C GLY A 41 11.18 10.82 -7.78
N VAL A 42 12.28 10.78 -7.07
CA VAL A 42 12.90 11.96 -6.47
C VAL A 42 13.21 13.03 -7.54
N GLY A 43 13.58 12.60 -8.75
CA GLY A 43 13.84 13.53 -9.85
C GLY A 43 12.61 14.18 -10.45
N PHE A 44 11.42 13.66 -10.19
CA PHE A 44 10.15 14.11 -10.76
C PHE A 44 9.16 14.65 -9.72
N SER A 45 9.47 14.57 -8.43
CA SER A 45 8.60 15.01 -7.36
C SER A 45 9.24 16.19 -6.62
N PHE A 46 8.49 16.75 -5.68
CA PHE A 46 8.97 17.81 -4.80
C PHE A 46 9.66 17.26 -3.54
N HIS A 47 9.80 15.96 -3.44
CA HIS A 47 10.42 15.29 -2.29
C HIS A 47 11.88 14.95 -2.57
N ASP A 48 12.72 15.14 -1.57
CA ASP A 48 14.16 14.90 -1.67
C ASP A 48 14.55 13.44 -1.40
N THR A 49 13.60 12.63 -0.94
CA THR A 49 13.87 11.25 -0.52
C THR A 49 12.87 10.27 -1.14
N PRO A 50 13.29 9.01 -1.39
CA PRO A 50 12.36 7.99 -1.89
C PRO A 50 11.18 7.73 -0.97
N GLU A 51 11.38 7.75 0.35
CA GLU A 51 10.29 7.60 1.32
C GLU A 51 9.32 8.77 1.28
N GLY A 52 9.78 9.96 0.97
CA GLY A 52 8.92 11.13 0.74
C GLY A 52 8.03 10.93 -0.49
N VAL A 53 8.59 10.40 -1.58
CA VAL A 53 7.84 10.07 -2.80
C VAL A 53 6.77 9.01 -2.49
N ALA A 54 7.14 7.96 -1.78
CA ALA A 54 6.21 6.90 -1.41
C ALA A 54 5.09 7.43 -0.51
N TRP A 55 5.41 8.31 0.44
CA TRP A 55 4.42 8.96 1.30
C TRP A 55 3.42 9.79 0.50
N GLU A 56 3.89 10.55 -0.48
CA GLU A 56 3.02 11.33 -1.36
C GLU A 56 2.01 10.43 -2.09
N TYR A 57 2.47 9.31 -2.64
CA TYR A 57 1.58 8.33 -3.28
C TYR A 57 0.61 7.69 -2.29
N ALA A 58 1.08 7.38 -1.09
CA ALA A 58 0.24 6.82 -0.03
C ALA A 58 -0.91 7.76 0.36
N CYS A 59 -0.66 9.06 0.39
CA CYS A 59 -1.66 10.06 0.75
C CYS A 59 -2.89 10.01 -0.15
N LYS A 60 -2.72 9.73 -1.44
CA LYS A 60 -3.83 9.59 -2.39
C LYS A 60 -4.76 8.43 -1.99
N HIS A 61 -4.19 7.34 -1.51
CA HIS A 61 -4.95 6.18 -1.06
C HIS A 61 -5.65 6.47 0.27
N PHE A 62 -5.00 7.18 1.19
CA PHE A 62 -5.64 7.62 2.44
C PHE A 62 -6.82 8.56 2.17
N GLU A 63 -6.69 9.47 1.21
CA GLU A 63 -7.80 10.33 0.79
C GLU A 63 -8.98 9.53 0.24
N SER A 64 -8.71 8.51 -0.56
CA SER A 64 -9.74 7.61 -1.08
C SER A 64 -10.49 6.90 0.04
N ILE A 65 -9.79 6.45 1.07
CA ILE A 65 -10.38 5.82 2.25
C ILE A 65 -11.21 6.82 3.03
N LYS A 66 -10.71 8.02 3.22
CA LYS A 66 -11.43 9.11 3.90
C LYS A 66 -12.75 9.42 3.19
N THR A 67 -12.73 9.44 1.86
CA THR A 67 -13.93 9.65 1.05
C THR A 67 -14.97 8.55 1.28
N ILE A 68 -14.54 7.29 1.33
CA ILE A 68 -15.42 6.16 1.63
C ILE A 68 -16.06 6.34 3.02
N ILE A 69 -15.25 6.67 4.02
CA ILE A 69 -15.72 6.88 5.39
C ILE A 69 -16.76 8.02 5.45
N SER A 70 -16.51 9.09 4.71
CA SER A 70 -17.41 10.26 4.72
C SER A 70 -18.79 9.98 4.12
N LYS A 71 -18.90 8.95 3.29
CA LYS A 71 -20.17 8.53 2.68
C LYS A 71 -20.93 7.50 3.49
N CYS A 72 -20.29 6.86 4.46
CA CYS A 72 -20.92 5.89 5.34
C CYS A 72 -21.69 6.61 6.46
N PRO A 73 -22.88 6.11 6.88
CA PRO A 73 -23.54 4.88 6.40
C PRO A 73 -24.44 5.03 5.18
N GLY A 74 -24.52 6.21 4.58
CA GLY A 74 -25.40 6.49 3.45
C GLY A 74 -25.11 5.62 2.23
N GLU A 75 -23.84 5.45 1.88
CA GLU A 75 -23.39 4.54 0.83
C GLU A 75 -22.55 3.43 1.46
N VAL A 76 -22.90 2.18 1.14
CA VAL A 76 -22.12 1.02 1.56
C VAL A 76 -21.16 0.69 0.42
N PRO A 77 -19.84 0.77 0.63
CA PRO A 77 -18.90 0.43 -0.43
C PRO A 77 -18.94 -1.06 -0.76
N THR A 78 -18.60 -1.41 -2.00
CA THR A 78 -18.48 -2.81 -2.39
C THR A 78 -17.28 -3.46 -1.73
N ASP A 79 -17.28 -4.78 -1.62
CA ASP A 79 -16.14 -5.53 -1.10
C ASP A 79 -14.91 -5.30 -1.97
N GLU A 80 -15.08 -5.25 -3.29
CA GLU A 80 -14.00 -5.00 -4.25
C GLU A 80 -13.35 -3.65 -4.04
N LEU A 81 -14.16 -2.61 -3.82
CA LEU A 81 -13.63 -1.26 -3.57
C LEU A 81 -12.85 -1.19 -2.27
N LEU A 82 -13.38 -1.77 -1.21
CA LEU A 82 -12.70 -1.83 0.09
C LEU A 82 -11.38 -2.61 -0.03
N GLU A 83 -11.42 -3.76 -0.68
CA GLU A 83 -10.24 -4.60 -0.89
C GLU A 83 -9.14 -3.83 -1.62
N GLU A 84 -9.50 -3.12 -2.69
CA GLU A 84 -8.56 -2.30 -3.47
C GLU A 84 -7.98 -1.15 -2.63
N LYS A 85 -8.83 -0.31 -2.05
CA LYS A 85 -8.36 0.92 -1.39
C LYS A 85 -7.62 0.64 -0.10
N ILE A 86 -8.11 -0.27 0.72
CA ILE A 86 -7.41 -0.68 1.95
C ILE A 86 -6.12 -1.43 1.60
N GLY A 87 -6.19 -2.31 0.60
CA GLY A 87 -5.02 -3.06 0.13
C GLY A 87 -3.91 -2.16 -0.35
N ASP A 88 -4.22 -1.14 -1.16
CA ASP A 88 -3.24 -0.18 -1.65
C ASP A 88 -2.57 0.59 -0.50
N ALA A 89 -3.36 1.02 0.49
CA ALA A 89 -2.83 1.71 1.67
C ALA A 89 -1.87 0.81 2.46
N ILE A 90 -2.23 -0.44 2.68
CA ILE A 90 -1.37 -1.43 3.36
C ILE A 90 -0.07 -1.61 2.59
N ASN A 91 -0.14 -1.78 1.27
CA ASN A 91 1.02 -1.98 0.42
C ASN A 91 1.99 -0.80 0.52
N TYR A 92 1.50 0.44 0.50
CA TYR A 92 2.36 1.62 0.66
C TYR A 92 2.97 1.72 2.05
N LEU A 93 2.25 1.30 3.11
CA LEU A 93 2.82 1.28 4.45
C LEU A 93 3.98 0.28 4.56
N ILE A 94 3.86 -0.89 3.93
CA ILE A 94 4.94 -1.88 3.89
C ILE A 94 6.14 -1.35 3.10
N ILE A 95 5.89 -0.72 1.95
CA ILE A 95 6.95 -0.10 1.14
C ILE A 95 7.69 0.97 1.94
N LEU A 96 6.94 1.82 2.66
CA LEU A 96 7.53 2.86 3.51
C LEU A 96 8.41 2.27 4.60
N GLU A 97 7.96 1.21 5.26
CA GLU A 97 8.77 0.50 6.25
C GLU A 97 10.10 0.04 5.65
N GLY A 98 10.05 -0.58 4.47
CA GLY A 98 11.25 -1.05 3.77
C GLY A 98 12.19 0.09 3.39
N LEU A 99 11.66 1.19 2.85
CA LEU A 99 12.45 2.35 2.45
C LEU A 99 13.14 3.01 3.63
N ILE A 100 12.41 3.19 4.74
CA ILE A 100 12.96 3.79 5.96
C ILE A 100 14.07 2.89 6.53
N LYS A 101 13.83 1.59 6.55
CA LYS A 101 14.79 0.61 7.03
C LYS A 101 16.07 0.59 6.17
N GLU A 102 15.92 0.57 4.86
CA GLU A 102 17.05 0.61 3.93
C GLU A 102 17.91 1.86 4.14
N ARG A 103 17.27 3.01 4.35
CA ARG A 103 17.97 4.27 4.60
C ARG A 103 18.73 4.26 5.92
N GLY A 104 18.16 3.65 6.95
CA GLY A 104 18.81 3.51 8.24
C GLY A 104 20.02 2.58 8.23
N ASP A 105 20.06 1.63 7.29
CA ASP A 105 21.16 0.67 7.14
C ASP A 105 22.37 1.26 6.41
N ASN A 106 22.25 2.45 5.87
CA ASN A 106 23.32 3.19 5.24
C ASN A 106 23.94 4.18 6.22
#